data_03ecc2b0e214e02c75eb6f3dfbf5ab56
#
_entry.id   03ecc2b0e214e02c75eb6f3dfbf5ab56
#
_cell.length_a   1.000
_cell.length_b   1.000
_cell.length_c   1.000
_cell.angle_alpha   90.00
_cell.angle_beta   90.00
_cell.angle_gamma   90.00
#
_symmetry.space_group_name_H-M   'P 1'
#
loop_
_entity.id
_entity.type
_entity.pdbx_description
1 polymer ?
#
loop_
_entity_poly.entity_id
_entity_poly.type
_entity_poly.pdbx_seq_one_letter_code
_entity_poly.pdbx_strand_id
1 'polypeptide(L)'
;MTPEKSLHYTMIKYLDIEGETELSNFIKHSKIVYDRRWDYSGIVSNQRKMFINIKTPIEFKKILEGNLKKLEKICFEIYEDDDEYAAVGVYISTLAYNITSVEIDEIENEIVEDSIYQNFILEISSMDIDQIEKRYLYEACECGIRDNRLAASTMLGCAAEYLLINLSNAYYKYLENNGTSNEIENFKRKVINAKSAYDRLDEFEKRIESNISLFQELGFENPKLNFNFLDIIRKVRNQSGHPTGLE
;
A
#
# COMPACT_ATOMS: atom_id res chain seq x y z
N MET A 1 -9.16 2.16 5.15
CA MET A 1 -9.85 3.48 4.96
C MET A 1 -11.33 3.32 5.25
N THR A 2 -11.99 4.28 5.90
CA THR A 2 -13.45 4.22 6.07
C THR A 2 -14.15 4.58 4.76
N PRO A 3 -15.40 4.10 4.51
CA PRO A 3 -16.14 4.47 3.30
C PRO A 3 -16.30 5.98 3.10
N GLU A 4 -16.47 6.75 4.18
CA GLU A 4 -16.56 8.20 4.15
C GLU A 4 -15.26 8.87 3.69
N LYS A 5 -14.11 8.38 4.17
CA LYS A 5 -12.79 8.86 3.75
C LYS A 5 -12.50 8.49 2.30
N SER A 6 -12.91 7.29 1.87
CA SER A 6 -12.78 6.85 0.49
C SER A 6 -13.57 7.76 -0.46
N LEU A 7 -14.84 8.04 -0.15
CA LEU A 7 -15.66 8.95 -0.94
C LEU A 7 -15.07 10.36 -0.97
N HIS A 8 -14.64 10.88 0.18
CA HIS A 8 -14.01 12.20 0.30
C HIS A 8 -12.83 12.35 -0.67
N TYR A 9 -11.94 11.37 -0.63
CA TYR A 9 -10.78 11.34 -1.53
C TYR A 9 -11.17 11.25 -3.02
N THR A 10 -12.08 10.34 -3.36
CA THR A 10 -12.52 10.14 -4.74
C THR A 10 -13.16 11.41 -5.30
N MET A 11 -13.97 12.11 -4.50
CA MET A 11 -14.53 13.40 -4.89
C MET A 11 -13.47 14.46 -5.16
N ILE A 12 -12.45 14.57 -4.29
CA ILE A 12 -11.32 15.49 -4.48
C ILE A 12 -10.60 15.18 -5.80
N LYS A 13 -10.26 13.91 -6.04
CA LYS A 13 -9.58 13.49 -7.27
C LYS A 13 -10.41 13.72 -8.51
N TYR A 14 -11.71 13.43 -8.44
CA TYR A 14 -12.63 13.70 -9.55
C TYR A 14 -12.65 15.19 -9.92
N LEU A 15 -12.78 16.06 -8.92
CA LEU A 15 -12.79 17.52 -9.11
C LEU A 15 -11.45 18.05 -9.63
N ASP A 16 -10.34 17.51 -9.15
CA ASP A 16 -9.00 17.88 -9.64
C ASP A 16 -8.81 17.49 -11.12
N ILE A 17 -9.30 16.30 -11.53
CA ILE A 17 -9.26 15.83 -12.93
C ILE A 17 -10.14 16.70 -13.83
N GLU A 18 -11.32 17.12 -13.36
CA GLU A 18 -12.23 18.01 -14.07
C GLU A 18 -11.73 19.47 -14.11
N GLY A 19 -10.62 19.78 -13.46
CA GLY A 19 -10.05 21.13 -13.39
C GLY A 19 -10.79 22.08 -12.43
N GLU A 20 -11.66 21.56 -11.57
CA GLU A 20 -12.46 22.29 -10.59
C GLU A 20 -11.67 22.53 -9.29
N THR A 21 -10.50 23.17 -9.41
CA THR A 21 -9.51 23.32 -8.34
C THR A 21 -10.07 24.04 -7.11
N GLU A 22 -10.92 25.06 -7.31
CA GLU A 22 -11.52 25.81 -6.20
C GLU A 22 -12.51 24.92 -5.41
N LEU A 23 -13.36 24.18 -6.13
CA LEU A 23 -14.35 23.31 -5.50
C LEU A 23 -13.67 22.13 -4.81
N SER A 24 -12.62 21.57 -5.41
CA SER A 24 -11.75 20.56 -4.79
C SER A 24 -11.17 21.05 -3.47
N ASN A 25 -10.65 22.29 -3.43
CA ASN A 25 -10.11 22.87 -2.22
C ASN A 25 -11.17 23.05 -1.12
N PHE A 26 -12.41 23.40 -1.45
CA PHE A 26 -13.48 23.50 -0.46
C PHE A 26 -13.88 22.10 0.08
N ILE A 27 -13.88 21.06 -0.77
CA ILE A 27 -14.14 19.70 -0.34
C ILE A 27 -13.00 19.20 0.56
N LYS A 28 -11.72 19.51 0.27
CA LYS A 28 -10.59 19.18 1.16
C LYS A 28 -10.76 19.71 2.59
N HIS A 29 -11.40 20.85 2.76
CA HIS A 29 -11.68 21.47 4.07
C HIS A 29 -13.04 21.07 4.66
N SER A 30 -13.73 20.14 4.03
CA SER A 30 -15.04 19.64 4.48
C SER A 30 -14.89 18.23 5.04
N LYS A 31 -15.89 17.76 5.78
CA LYS A 31 -15.97 16.39 6.28
C LYS A 31 -17.18 15.69 5.69
N ILE A 32 -16.98 14.51 5.11
CA ILE A 32 -18.07 13.68 4.61
C ILE A 32 -18.57 12.75 5.72
N VAL A 33 -19.87 12.70 5.88
CA VAL A 33 -20.55 11.83 6.86
C VAL A 33 -21.74 11.19 6.17
N TYR A 34 -21.89 9.88 6.30
CA TYR A 34 -23.09 9.20 5.86
C TYR A 34 -24.20 9.38 6.89
N ASP A 35 -25.31 9.96 6.44
CA ASP A 35 -26.52 9.98 7.24
C ASP A 35 -27.26 8.64 7.04
N ARG A 36 -27.20 7.80 8.05
CA ARG A 36 -27.75 6.44 8.06
C ARG A 36 -29.27 6.43 8.28
N ARG A 37 -29.99 7.42 7.82
CA ARG A 37 -31.43 7.37 7.74
C ARG A 37 -31.80 6.39 6.62
N TRP A 38 -32.00 5.13 7.02
CA TRP A 38 -32.38 4.08 6.12
C TRP A 38 -33.81 4.27 5.64
N ASP A 39 -34.00 4.69 4.43
CA ASP A 39 -35.27 4.57 3.77
C ASP A 39 -35.32 3.22 3.02
N TYR A 40 -36.01 2.26 3.59
CA TYR A 40 -36.25 0.96 2.95
C TYR A 40 -37.45 0.98 2.01
N SER A 41 -38.17 2.11 1.87
CA SER A 41 -39.32 2.22 1.00
C SER A 41 -38.93 2.11 -0.47
N GLY A 42 -39.46 1.10 -1.16
CA GLY A 42 -39.29 0.91 -2.60
C GLY A 42 -38.03 0.18 -3.03
N ILE A 43 -37.38 -0.62 -2.16
CA ILE A 43 -36.20 -1.40 -2.49
C ILE A 43 -36.58 -2.58 -3.39
N VAL A 44 -36.16 -2.51 -4.66
CA VAL A 44 -36.11 -3.64 -5.59
C VAL A 44 -34.70 -4.24 -5.63
N SER A 45 -33.71 -3.57 -5.04
CA SER A 45 -32.31 -3.98 -4.99
C SER A 45 -31.85 -4.24 -3.54
N ASN A 46 -30.86 -5.11 -3.36
CA ASN A 46 -30.22 -5.38 -2.08
C ASN A 46 -29.31 -4.23 -1.56
N GLN A 47 -29.25 -3.12 -2.28
CA GLN A 47 -28.41 -1.98 -1.94
C GLN A 47 -28.98 -1.17 -0.77
N ARG A 48 -28.07 -0.71 0.09
CA ARG A 48 -28.39 0.20 1.21
C ARG A 48 -28.40 1.63 0.71
N LYS A 49 -29.55 2.29 0.78
CA LYS A 49 -29.68 3.71 0.42
C LYS A 49 -29.02 4.58 1.48
N MET A 50 -28.21 5.55 1.08
CA MET A 50 -27.57 6.50 1.98
C MET A 50 -27.68 7.93 1.52
N PHE A 51 -27.81 8.85 2.46
CA PHE A 51 -27.63 10.26 2.25
C PHE A 51 -26.21 10.67 2.62
N ILE A 52 -25.60 11.48 1.79
CA ILE A 52 -24.24 12.00 1.97
C ILE A 52 -24.35 13.42 2.52
N ASN A 53 -23.82 13.63 3.72
CA ASN A 53 -23.74 14.94 4.33
C ASN A 53 -22.32 15.51 4.19
N ILE A 54 -22.17 16.59 3.45
CA ILE A 54 -20.91 17.34 3.37
C ILE A 54 -20.93 18.42 4.43
N LYS A 55 -20.24 18.18 5.54
CA LYS A 55 -20.07 19.16 6.62
C LYS A 55 -18.91 20.08 6.31
N THR A 56 -19.18 21.36 6.15
CA THR A 56 -18.21 22.35 5.69
C THR A 56 -18.13 23.56 6.63
N PRO A 57 -16.98 24.25 6.70
CA PRO A 57 -16.85 25.58 7.32
C PRO A 57 -17.93 26.53 6.77
N ILE A 58 -18.40 27.44 7.62
CA ILE A 58 -19.51 28.34 7.28
C ILE A 58 -19.23 29.21 6.05
N GLU A 59 -17.98 29.60 5.87
CA GLU A 59 -17.47 30.42 4.76
C GLU A 59 -17.61 29.75 3.39
N PHE A 60 -17.56 28.41 3.32
CA PHE A 60 -17.66 27.65 2.06
C PHE A 60 -19.06 27.15 1.77
N LYS A 61 -19.95 27.17 2.78
CA LYS A 61 -21.28 26.57 2.71
C LYS A 61 -22.09 27.08 1.51
N LYS A 62 -22.16 28.38 1.32
CA LYS A 62 -22.95 29.00 0.24
C LYS A 62 -22.42 28.63 -1.15
N ILE A 63 -21.12 28.45 -1.29
CA ILE A 63 -20.49 28.08 -2.56
C ILE A 63 -20.79 26.61 -2.86
N LEU A 64 -20.65 25.72 -1.87
CA LEU A 64 -20.97 24.31 -2.02
C LEU A 64 -22.46 24.09 -2.28
N GLU A 65 -23.36 24.82 -1.62
CA GLU A 65 -24.81 24.79 -1.91
C GLU A 65 -25.12 25.22 -3.36
N GLY A 66 -24.40 26.23 -3.87
CA GLY A 66 -24.50 26.64 -5.27
C GLY A 66 -24.05 25.58 -6.28
N ASN A 67 -23.20 24.65 -5.87
CA ASN A 67 -22.69 23.53 -6.66
C ASN A 67 -23.29 22.17 -6.31
N LEU A 68 -24.38 22.16 -5.52
CA LEU A 68 -24.97 20.92 -4.96
C LEU A 68 -25.29 19.89 -6.04
N LYS A 69 -25.91 20.31 -7.17
CA LYS A 69 -26.25 19.40 -8.27
C LYS A 69 -25.03 18.72 -8.90
N LYS A 70 -23.91 19.43 -8.96
CA LYS A 70 -22.64 18.87 -9.46
C LYS A 70 -22.08 17.84 -8.48
N LEU A 71 -22.08 18.16 -7.19
CA LEU A 71 -21.63 17.26 -6.13
C LEU A 71 -22.52 16.02 -6.03
N GLU A 72 -23.84 16.16 -6.19
CA GLU A 72 -24.76 15.02 -6.27
C GLU A 72 -24.44 14.11 -7.45
N LYS A 73 -24.21 14.70 -8.63
CA LYS A 73 -23.86 13.94 -9.82
C LYS A 73 -22.59 13.12 -9.60
N ILE A 74 -21.53 13.73 -9.04
CA ILE A 74 -20.27 13.05 -8.72
C ILE A 74 -20.51 11.89 -7.74
N CYS A 75 -21.26 12.13 -6.67
CA CYS A 75 -21.56 11.08 -5.68
C CYS A 75 -22.37 9.93 -6.30
N PHE A 76 -23.31 10.22 -7.19
CA PHE A 76 -24.11 9.18 -7.86
C PHE A 76 -23.25 8.37 -8.83
N GLU A 77 -22.37 8.99 -9.60
CA GLU A 77 -21.44 8.31 -10.51
C GLU A 77 -20.45 7.41 -9.73
N ILE A 78 -19.95 7.86 -8.58
CA ILE A 78 -19.05 7.06 -7.74
C ILE A 78 -19.74 5.76 -7.22
N TYR A 79 -21.06 5.81 -6.97
CA TYR A 79 -21.84 4.69 -6.44
C TYR A 79 -22.73 4.00 -7.49
N GLU A 80 -22.56 4.30 -8.78
CA GLU A 80 -23.41 3.75 -9.83
C GLU A 80 -23.28 2.22 -9.92
N ASP A 81 -22.07 1.69 -9.77
CA ASP A 81 -21.75 0.27 -9.87
C ASP A 81 -21.48 -0.38 -8.49
N ASP A 82 -21.82 0.28 -7.37
CA ASP A 82 -21.62 -0.28 -6.04
C ASP A 82 -22.74 -1.26 -5.68
N ASP A 83 -22.39 -2.52 -5.40
CA ASP A 83 -23.36 -3.58 -5.09
C ASP A 83 -23.98 -3.45 -3.69
N GLU A 84 -23.34 -2.74 -2.77
CA GLU A 84 -23.76 -2.64 -1.37
C GLU A 84 -24.46 -1.33 -1.04
N TYR A 85 -24.05 -0.21 -1.64
CA TYR A 85 -24.54 1.14 -1.31
C TYR A 85 -25.04 1.88 -2.55
N ALA A 86 -26.12 2.64 -2.35
CA ALA A 86 -26.65 3.57 -3.34
C ALA A 86 -26.78 4.97 -2.74
N ALA A 87 -26.10 5.95 -3.35
CA ALA A 87 -26.29 7.34 -2.97
C ALA A 87 -27.67 7.82 -3.45
N VAL A 88 -28.48 8.35 -2.52
CA VAL A 88 -29.84 8.82 -2.83
C VAL A 88 -30.03 10.32 -2.69
N GLY A 89 -29.03 11.01 -2.15
CA GLY A 89 -29.02 12.46 -2.04
C GLY A 89 -27.79 12.98 -1.32
N VAL A 90 -27.45 14.22 -1.60
CA VAL A 90 -26.36 14.96 -0.96
C VAL A 90 -26.93 16.23 -0.35
N TYR A 91 -26.49 16.58 0.83
CA TYR A 91 -26.81 17.85 1.45
C TYR A 91 -25.60 18.47 2.16
N ILE A 92 -25.63 19.79 2.28
CA ILE A 92 -24.55 20.56 2.88
C ILE A 92 -24.97 21.00 4.28
N SER A 93 -24.14 20.75 5.28
CA SER A 93 -24.33 21.26 6.64
C SER A 93 -23.09 21.98 7.13
N THR A 94 -23.24 22.78 8.19
CA THR A 94 -22.11 23.53 8.75
C THR A 94 -21.37 22.70 9.77
N LEU A 95 -20.04 22.74 9.72
CA LEU A 95 -19.19 22.28 10.82
C LEU A 95 -19.29 23.23 11.98
N ALA A 96 -19.40 22.70 13.19
CA ALA A 96 -19.38 23.49 14.42
C ALA A 96 -17.98 24.01 14.77
N TYR A 97 -16.95 23.48 14.13
CA TYR A 97 -15.54 23.86 14.27
C TYR A 97 -14.84 23.71 12.92
N ASN A 98 -13.74 24.42 12.70
CA ASN A 98 -12.91 24.23 11.52
C ASN A 98 -12.10 22.94 11.66
N ILE A 99 -11.96 22.20 10.56
CA ILE A 99 -11.01 21.08 10.49
C ILE A 99 -9.61 21.66 10.68
N THR A 100 -8.84 21.11 11.61
CA THR A 100 -7.46 21.54 11.85
C THR A 100 -6.56 21.08 10.72
N SER A 101 -5.44 21.79 10.50
CA SER A 101 -4.42 21.38 9.55
C SER A 101 -3.89 19.96 9.83
N VAL A 102 -3.85 19.57 11.10
CA VAL A 102 -3.43 18.22 11.51
C VAL A 102 -4.36 17.13 10.95
N GLU A 103 -5.71 17.35 10.98
CA GLU A 103 -6.65 16.38 10.41
C GLU A 103 -6.53 16.28 8.87
N ILE A 104 -6.18 17.38 8.21
CA ILE A 104 -5.92 17.38 6.75
C ILE A 104 -4.64 16.63 6.44
N ASP A 105 -3.57 16.90 7.18
CA ASP A 105 -2.28 16.23 7.04
C ASP A 105 -2.41 14.71 7.27
N GLU A 106 -3.22 14.27 8.24
CA GLU A 106 -3.52 12.86 8.47
C GLU A 106 -4.24 12.21 7.28
N ILE A 107 -5.24 12.90 6.71
CA ILE A 107 -5.96 12.42 5.52
C ILE A 107 -5.02 12.37 4.30
N GLU A 108 -4.23 13.40 4.07
CA GLU A 108 -3.28 13.44 2.95
C GLU A 108 -2.20 12.36 3.10
N ASN A 109 -1.70 12.10 4.30
CA ASN A 109 -0.74 11.04 4.56
C ASN A 109 -1.34 9.65 4.33
N GLU A 110 -2.57 9.38 4.80
CA GLU A 110 -3.26 8.11 4.57
C GLU A 110 -3.50 7.85 3.07
N ILE A 111 -3.80 8.92 2.31
CA ILE A 111 -3.96 8.88 0.85
C ILE A 111 -2.64 8.57 0.14
N VAL A 112 -1.55 9.22 0.56
CA VAL A 112 -0.22 8.99 -0.01
C VAL A 112 0.21 7.55 0.25
N GLU A 113 0.00 7.03 1.45
CA GLU A 113 0.30 5.63 1.76
C GLU A 113 -0.48 4.66 0.87
N ASP A 114 -1.80 4.83 0.72
CA ASP A 114 -2.62 3.98 -0.17
C ASP A 114 -2.14 4.06 -1.62
N SER A 115 -1.77 5.25 -2.11
CA SER A 115 -1.28 5.42 -3.48
C SER A 115 0.09 4.75 -3.71
N ILE A 116 0.95 4.72 -2.70
CA ILE A 116 2.24 4.02 -2.76
C ILE A 116 2.02 2.52 -2.94
N TYR A 117 1.13 1.90 -2.15
CA TYR A 117 0.82 0.47 -2.30
C TYR A 117 0.22 0.15 -3.66
N GLN A 118 -0.71 0.97 -4.16
CA GLN A 118 -1.34 0.77 -5.48
C GLN A 118 -0.31 0.88 -6.62
N ASN A 119 0.56 1.88 -6.58
CA ASN A 119 1.63 2.02 -7.56
C ASN A 119 2.59 0.81 -7.52
N PHE A 120 2.95 0.34 -6.33
CA PHE A 120 3.81 -0.82 -6.18
C PHE A 120 3.15 -2.11 -6.70
N ILE A 121 1.84 -2.30 -6.48
CA ILE A 121 1.06 -3.40 -7.07
C ILE A 121 1.14 -3.36 -8.61
N LEU A 122 1.01 -2.18 -9.23
CA LEU A 122 1.15 -2.02 -10.68
C LEU A 122 2.57 -2.37 -11.16
N GLU A 123 3.59 -1.93 -10.46
CA GLU A 123 4.99 -2.28 -10.77
C GLU A 123 5.20 -3.80 -10.68
N ILE A 124 4.82 -4.43 -9.57
CA ILE A 124 4.93 -5.90 -9.38
C ILE A 124 4.20 -6.65 -10.50
N SER A 125 3.04 -6.15 -10.94
CA SER A 125 2.26 -6.80 -12.00
C SER A 125 3.03 -6.88 -13.32
N SER A 126 3.84 -5.88 -13.61
CA SER A 126 4.66 -5.78 -14.84
C SER A 126 6.00 -6.49 -14.76
N MET A 127 6.47 -6.83 -13.55
CA MET A 127 7.76 -7.50 -13.34
C MET A 127 7.69 -8.97 -13.70
N ASP A 128 8.76 -9.48 -14.32
CA ASP A 128 8.98 -10.92 -14.55
C ASP A 128 9.71 -11.53 -13.33
N ILE A 129 8.97 -11.74 -12.26
CA ILE A 129 9.45 -12.36 -11.03
C ILE A 129 8.67 -13.65 -10.74
N ASP A 130 9.23 -14.48 -9.85
CA ASP A 130 8.62 -15.73 -9.44
C ASP A 130 7.20 -15.52 -8.87
N GLN A 131 6.26 -16.43 -9.21
CA GLN A 131 4.86 -16.30 -8.82
C GLN A 131 4.63 -16.37 -7.30
N ILE A 132 5.49 -17.11 -6.59
CA ILE A 132 5.41 -17.21 -5.13
C ILE A 132 5.87 -15.89 -4.50
N GLU A 133 6.97 -15.32 -5.00
CA GLU A 133 7.47 -14.01 -4.57
C GLU A 133 6.44 -12.92 -4.85
N LYS A 134 5.89 -12.91 -6.08
CA LYS A 134 4.83 -11.99 -6.50
C LYS A 134 3.62 -12.03 -5.56
N ARG A 135 3.20 -13.24 -5.19
CA ARG A 135 2.08 -13.44 -4.26
C ARG A 135 2.36 -12.84 -2.88
N TYR A 136 3.55 -13.06 -2.30
CA TYR A 136 3.91 -12.47 -1.00
C TYR A 136 3.95 -10.95 -1.05
N LEU A 137 4.44 -10.36 -2.15
CA LEU A 137 4.47 -8.91 -2.33
C LEU A 137 3.06 -8.32 -2.46
N TYR A 138 2.14 -8.98 -3.19
CA TYR A 138 0.74 -8.56 -3.26
C TYR A 138 0.05 -8.62 -1.89
N GLU A 139 0.21 -9.72 -1.16
CA GLU A 139 -0.35 -9.86 0.18
C GLU A 139 0.20 -8.81 1.16
N ALA A 140 1.48 -8.45 1.03
CA ALA A 140 2.08 -7.38 1.82
C ALA A 140 1.40 -6.03 1.54
N CYS A 141 1.19 -5.68 0.27
CA CYS A 141 0.49 -4.46 -0.13
C CYS A 141 -0.97 -4.45 0.35
N GLU A 142 -1.70 -5.53 0.14
CA GLU A 142 -3.10 -5.67 0.60
C GLU A 142 -3.24 -5.52 2.11
N CYS A 143 -2.30 -6.07 2.87
CA CYS A 143 -2.25 -5.90 4.32
C CYS A 143 -1.93 -4.45 4.68
N GLY A 144 -1.03 -3.79 3.95
CA GLY A 144 -0.68 -2.37 4.15
C GLY A 144 -1.87 -1.44 3.89
N ILE A 145 -2.59 -1.62 2.78
CA ILE A 145 -3.82 -0.87 2.44
C ILE A 145 -4.88 -0.98 3.55
N ARG A 146 -4.94 -2.13 4.23
CA ARG A 146 -5.87 -2.35 5.35
C ARG A 146 -5.31 -1.93 6.72
N ASP A 147 -4.20 -1.20 6.74
CA ASP A 147 -3.46 -0.80 7.96
C ASP A 147 -3.08 -1.99 8.88
N ASN A 148 -2.95 -3.18 8.30
CA ASN A 148 -2.46 -4.36 9.02
C ASN A 148 -0.94 -4.47 8.91
N ARG A 149 -0.24 -3.55 9.56
CA ARG A 149 1.23 -3.36 9.44
C ARG A 149 2.03 -4.59 9.86
N LEU A 150 1.58 -5.33 10.88
CA LEU A 150 2.24 -6.58 11.32
C LEU A 150 2.19 -7.66 10.24
N ALA A 151 1.03 -7.85 9.63
CA ALA A 151 0.87 -8.82 8.55
C ALA A 151 1.64 -8.36 7.29
N ALA A 152 1.59 -7.09 6.94
CA ALA A 152 2.34 -6.51 5.82
C ALA A 152 3.85 -6.75 5.98
N SER A 153 4.42 -6.44 7.15
CA SER A 153 5.83 -6.68 7.45
C SER A 153 6.21 -8.15 7.40
N THR A 154 5.31 -9.03 7.85
CA THR A 154 5.52 -10.48 7.80
C THR A 154 5.56 -10.98 6.36
N MET A 155 4.60 -10.58 5.52
CA MET A 155 4.54 -10.99 4.11
C MET A 155 5.73 -10.44 3.32
N LEU A 156 6.13 -9.19 3.54
CA LEU A 156 7.33 -8.61 2.94
C LEU A 156 8.60 -9.40 3.36
N GLY A 157 8.69 -9.79 4.62
CA GLY A 157 9.77 -10.63 5.12
C GLY A 157 9.81 -12.01 4.45
N CYS A 158 8.66 -12.63 4.19
CA CYS A 158 8.56 -13.89 3.45
C CYS A 158 9.02 -13.73 1.99
N ALA A 159 8.64 -12.63 1.32
CA ALA A 159 9.13 -12.32 -0.03
C ALA A 159 10.65 -12.18 -0.06
N ALA A 160 11.22 -11.42 0.88
CA ALA A 160 12.67 -11.23 0.98
C ALA A 160 13.44 -12.54 1.26
N GLU A 161 12.92 -13.40 2.13
CA GLU A 161 13.51 -14.71 2.39
C GLU A 161 13.44 -15.63 1.15
N TYR A 162 12.33 -15.60 0.43
CA TYR A 162 12.17 -16.37 -0.79
C TYR A 162 13.13 -15.89 -1.89
N LEU A 163 13.26 -14.57 -2.07
CA LEU A 163 14.25 -13.97 -2.97
C LEU A 163 15.67 -14.40 -2.61
N LEU A 164 16.04 -14.36 -1.32
CA LEU A 164 17.36 -14.78 -0.87
C LEU A 164 17.63 -16.26 -1.19
N ILE A 165 16.63 -17.13 -1.04
CA ILE A 165 16.74 -18.56 -1.41
C ILE A 165 16.96 -18.69 -2.92
N ASN A 166 16.19 -17.99 -3.73
CA ASN A 166 16.31 -18.03 -5.20
C ASN A 166 17.67 -17.51 -5.68
N LEU A 167 18.14 -16.38 -5.14
CA LEU A 167 19.45 -15.83 -5.42
C LEU A 167 20.58 -16.82 -5.01
N SER A 168 20.44 -17.44 -3.84
CA SER A 168 21.40 -18.44 -3.38
C SER A 168 21.48 -19.63 -4.35
N ASN A 169 20.35 -20.12 -4.79
CA ASN A 169 20.27 -21.25 -5.74
C ASN A 169 20.80 -20.87 -7.14
N ALA A 170 20.51 -19.65 -7.59
CA ALA A 170 21.02 -19.15 -8.87
C ALA A 170 22.54 -19.01 -8.83
N TYR A 171 23.09 -18.44 -7.76
CA TYR A 171 24.55 -18.29 -7.60
C TYR A 171 25.22 -19.66 -7.41
N TYR A 172 24.58 -20.60 -6.74
CA TYR A 172 25.10 -21.97 -6.64
C TYR A 172 25.23 -22.62 -8.02
N LYS A 173 24.22 -22.51 -8.88
CA LYS A 173 24.27 -22.98 -10.27
C LYS A 173 25.37 -22.29 -11.09
N TYR A 174 25.59 -20.98 -10.86
CA TYR A 174 26.69 -20.27 -11.48
C TYR A 174 28.05 -20.87 -11.06
N LEU A 175 28.23 -21.14 -9.76
CA LEU A 175 29.44 -21.78 -9.25
C LEU A 175 29.67 -23.20 -9.81
N GLU A 176 28.61 -23.99 -9.99
CA GLU A 176 28.73 -25.31 -10.61
C GLU A 176 29.34 -25.27 -12.02
N ASN A 177 29.13 -24.16 -12.74
CA ASN A 177 29.68 -23.99 -14.11
C ASN A 177 31.01 -23.25 -14.16
N ASN A 178 31.31 -22.42 -13.15
CA ASN A 178 32.46 -21.47 -13.22
C ASN A 178 33.40 -21.53 -12.01
N GLY A 179 32.99 -22.21 -10.94
CA GLY A 179 33.75 -22.27 -9.68
C GLY A 179 34.63 -23.51 -9.57
N THR A 180 35.50 -23.49 -8.57
CA THR A 180 36.29 -24.65 -8.16
C THR A 180 35.47 -25.59 -7.29
N SER A 181 35.81 -26.88 -7.23
CA SER A 181 35.12 -27.87 -6.40
C SER A 181 35.06 -27.45 -4.91
N ASN A 182 36.10 -26.79 -4.42
CA ASN A 182 36.16 -26.30 -3.04
C ASN A 182 35.17 -25.12 -2.80
N GLU A 183 35.04 -24.21 -3.76
CA GLU A 183 34.06 -23.11 -3.70
C GLU A 183 32.63 -23.60 -3.70
N ILE A 184 32.32 -24.54 -4.59
CA ILE A 184 31.00 -25.17 -4.72
C ILE A 184 30.62 -25.85 -3.40
N GLU A 185 31.50 -26.69 -2.85
CA GLU A 185 31.23 -27.43 -1.61
C GLU A 185 31.09 -26.48 -0.40
N ASN A 186 31.95 -25.46 -0.32
CA ASN A 186 31.91 -24.46 0.76
C ASN A 186 30.61 -23.64 0.70
N PHE A 187 30.21 -23.17 -0.50
CA PHE A 187 28.97 -22.41 -0.68
C PHE A 187 27.74 -23.26 -0.37
N LYS A 188 27.70 -24.51 -0.85
CA LYS A 188 26.66 -25.44 -0.53
C LYS A 188 26.48 -25.65 0.98
N ARG A 189 27.57 -25.89 1.68
CA ARG A 189 27.56 -26.12 3.13
C ARG A 189 27.12 -24.91 3.93
N LYS A 190 27.61 -23.71 3.56
CA LYS A 190 27.45 -22.51 4.37
C LYS A 190 26.19 -21.69 4.01
N VAL A 191 25.80 -21.68 2.73
CA VAL A 191 24.68 -20.87 2.23
C VAL A 191 23.48 -21.71 1.91
N ILE A 192 23.61 -22.72 1.04
CA ILE A 192 22.45 -23.54 0.63
C ILE A 192 21.90 -24.33 1.83
N ASN A 193 22.75 -24.96 2.61
CA ASN A 193 22.39 -25.75 3.78
C ASN A 193 22.38 -24.93 5.08
N ALA A 194 22.34 -23.61 5.01
CA ALA A 194 22.26 -22.76 6.19
C ALA A 194 21.02 -23.07 7.03
N LYS A 195 21.15 -23.09 8.34
CA LYS A 195 20.07 -23.45 9.28
C LYS A 195 19.06 -22.33 9.48
N SER A 196 19.46 -21.09 9.23
CA SER A 196 18.62 -19.92 9.38
C SER A 196 18.76 -18.97 8.18
N ALA A 197 17.76 -18.11 7.98
CA ALA A 197 17.82 -17.03 6.98
C ALA A 197 18.96 -16.05 7.31
N TYR A 198 19.25 -15.82 8.59
CA TYR A 198 20.37 -15.00 9.02
C TYR A 198 21.71 -15.58 8.58
N ASP A 199 21.98 -16.86 8.90
CA ASP A 199 23.22 -17.49 8.53
C ASP A 199 23.41 -17.51 7.00
N ARG A 200 22.34 -17.77 6.26
CA ARG A 200 22.34 -17.72 4.80
C ARG A 200 22.74 -16.34 4.27
N LEU A 201 22.10 -15.30 4.79
CA LEU A 201 22.34 -13.93 4.38
C LEU A 201 23.79 -13.50 4.69
N ASP A 202 24.25 -13.71 5.93
CA ASP A 202 25.59 -13.36 6.42
C ASP A 202 26.69 -14.06 5.62
N GLU A 203 26.57 -15.36 5.37
CA GLU A 203 27.55 -16.13 4.61
C GLU A 203 27.51 -15.80 3.10
N PHE A 204 26.36 -15.41 2.57
CA PHE A 204 26.27 -14.96 1.18
C PHE A 204 26.83 -13.53 1.02
N GLU A 205 26.56 -12.64 1.96
CA GLU A 205 27.11 -11.28 1.98
C GLU A 205 28.65 -11.30 2.00
N LYS A 206 29.27 -12.14 2.79
CA LYS A 206 30.75 -12.34 2.78
C LYS A 206 31.27 -12.75 1.39
N ARG A 207 30.49 -13.52 0.64
CA ARG A 207 30.86 -13.86 -0.76
C ARG A 207 30.78 -12.64 -1.67
N ILE A 208 29.76 -11.82 -1.52
CA ILE A 208 29.60 -10.60 -2.30
C ILE A 208 30.73 -9.63 -2.01
N GLU A 209 31.04 -9.42 -0.75
CA GLU A 209 32.16 -8.55 -0.34
C GLU A 209 33.51 -9.00 -0.90
N SER A 210 33.72 -10.30 -0.99
CA SER A 210 34.96 -10.86 -1.57
C SER A 210 35.02 -10.77 -3.09
N ASN A 211 33.92 -10.47 -3.79
CA ASN A 211 33.87 -10.48 -5.25
C ASN A 211 32.84 -9.49 -5.83
N ILE A 212 32.89 -8.24 -5.34
CA ILE A 212 31.92 -7.17 -5.72
C ILE A 212 31.83 -6.98 -7.24
N SER A 213 32.97 -7.00 -7.94
CA SER A 213 33.04 -6.79 -9.41
C SER A 213 32.17 -7.81 -10.15
N LEU A 214 32.25 -9.08 -9.75
CA LEU A 214 31.42 -10.13 -10.35
C LEU A 214 29.94 -9.85 -10.20
N PHE A 215 29.51 -9.46 -9.00
CA PHE A 215 28.09 -9.16 -8.76
C PHE A 215 27.60 -7.93 -9.51
N GLN A 216 28.48 -6.94 -9.73
CA GLN A 216 28.19 -5.80 -10.60
C GLN A 216 28.03 -6.22 -12.06
N GLU A 217 28.91 -7.09 -12.56
CA GLU A 217 28.79 -7.68 -13.90
C GLU A 217 27.50 -8.52 -14.08
N LEU A 218 27.02 -9.16 -13.01
CA LEU A 218 25.76 -9.89 -12.97
C LEU A 218 24.51 -8.98 -12.84
N GLY A 219 24.68 -7.64 -12.83
CA GLY A 219 23.60 -6.68 -12.87
C GLY A 219 23.21 -6.04 -11.53
N PHE A 220 23.96 -6.30 -10.45
CA PHE A 220 23.76 -5.60 -9.19
C PHE A 220 24.49 -4.24 -9.21
N GLU A 221 23.76 -3.13 -9.26
CA GLU A 221 24.37 -1.79 -9.21
C GLU A 221 25.15 -1.57 -7.90
N ASN A 222 24.57 -1.94 -6.77
CA ASN A 222 25.20 -1.86 -5.47
C ASN A 222 24.91 -3.14 -4.64
N PRO A 223 25.70 -4.22 -4.85
CA PRO A 223 25.43 -5.51 -4.20
C PRO A 223 25.34 -5.42 -2.67
N LYS A 224 26.22 -4.64 -2.05
CA LYS A 224 26.24 -4.47 -0.60
C LYS A 224 24.97 -3.79 -0.08
N LEU A 225 24.50 -2.75 -0.74
CA LEU A 225 23.28 -2.05 -0.37
C LEU A 225 22.06 -2.97 -0.50
N ASN A 226 21.97 -3.73 -1.59
CA ASN A 226 20.87 -4.66 -1.84
C ASN A 226 20.75 -5.72 -0.69
N PHE A 227 21.89 -6.27 -0.25
CA PHE A 227 21.89 -7.24 0.85
C PHE A 227 21.61 -6.60 2.22
N ASN A 228 22.05 -5.36 2.45
CA ASN A 228 21.67 -4.59 3.64
C ASN A 228 20.15 -4.38 3.72
N PHE A 229 19.48 -4.13 2.58
CA PHE A 229 18.01 -4.06 2.55
C PHE A 229 17.34 -5.37 2.96
N LEU A 230 17.83 -6.51 2.50
CA LEU A 230 17.31 -7.81 2.91
C LEU A 230 17.47 -8.03 4.43
N ASP A 231 18.58 -7.59 5.03
CA ASP A 231 18.77 -7.68 6.49
C ASP A 231 17.83 -6.75 7.26
N ILE A 232 17.58 -5.54 6.77
CA ILE A 232 16.62 -4.59 7.35
C ILE A 232 15.22 -5.21 7.34
N ILE A 233 14.75 -5.71 6.20
CA ILE A 233 13.43 -6.34 6.06
C ILE A 233 13.31 -7.55 7.01
N ARG A 234 14.34 -8.39 7.10
CA ARG A 234 14.39 -9.53 8.03
C ARG A 234 14.28 -9.07 9.49
N LYS A 235 15.00 -8.01 9.88
CA LYS A 235 14.95 -7.46 11.25
C LYS A 235 13.56 -6.90 11.57
N VAL A 236 12.96 -6.14 10.68
CA VAL A 236 11.60 -5.60 10.83
C VAL A 236 10.60 -6.74 10.99
N ARG A 237 10.65 -7.76 10.14
CA ARG A 237 9.78 -8.94 10.24
C ARG A 237 9.93 -9.66 11.58
N ASN A 238 11.16 -9.87 12.05
CA ASN A 238 11.39 -10.52 13.32
C ASN A 238 10.87 -9.70 14.50
N GLN A 239 11.04 -8.38 14.48
CA GLN A 239 10.47 -7.50 15.50
C GLN A 239 8.94 -7.54 15.49
N SER A 240 8.31 -7.55 14.31
CA SER A 240 6.86 -7.65 14.16
C SER A 240 6.30 -9.01 14.63
N GLY A 241 7.07 -10.09 14.48
CA GLY A 241 6.65 -11.45 14.87
C GLY A 241 6.89 -11.81 16.33
N HIS A 242 7.65 -11.01 17.07
CA HIS A 242 7.93 -11.26 18.48
C HIS A 242 7.28 -10.19 19.36
N PRO A 243 6.49 -10.58 20.38
CA PRO A 243 5.87 -9.65 21.31
C PRO A 243 6.95 -9.06 22.25
N THR A 244 7.67 -8.06 21.77
CA THR A 244 8.73 -7.39 22.53
C THR A 244 8.21 -6.32 23.49
N GLY A 245 6.91 -6.03 23.48
CA GLY A 245 6.29 -4.97 24.29
C GLY A 245 6.71 -3.55 23.88
N LEU A 246 7.35 -3.40 22.72
CA LEU A 246 7.59 -2.10 22.09
C LEU A 246 6.40 -1.85 21.14
N GLU A 247 5.46 -1.06 21.61
CA GLU A 247 4.39 -0.45 20.79
C GLU A 247 4.94 0.72 19.99
#